data_94ccb887d0c9cc5ef0d58418cb11f500
#
_entry.id   94ccb887d0c9cc5ef0d58418cb11f500
#
_cell.length_a   1.000
_cell.length_b   1.000
_cell.length_c   1.000
_cell.angle_alpha   90.00
_cell.angle_beta   90.00
_cell.angle_gamma   90.00
#
_symmetry.space_group_name_H-M   'P 1'
#
loop_
_entity.id
_entity.type
_entity.pdbx_description
1 polymer ?
#
loop_
_entity_poly.entity_id
_entity_poly.type
_entity_poly.pdbx_seq_one_letter_code
_entity_poly.pdbx_strand_id
1 'polypeptide(L)'
;PAGIGQSVAQAMQAPREDKNAIRYTIERVEGPLEPQRARLNARVEAKEIDGYVWIAPDVVTSSEVQYRARDVTRVQVVQDIEQAVTAAVRQERLRGQGLTAAQVAQLVRGVDVKAARITGGGEEGGNIGATLITAYIIGIMFMQLILLYGQNAMRSVLEEKNNRIVEVIVSSVHATQLMAGKVLGLAAVAVLQVGIWVGFSMLMTSQGARLGMSAGAMRAASLGPAVWGTILVYFILGFILYAAMYAAAGSTVTSEQEAQQLTFPLMIPLIIPMLFIIPVLTDPLGSTARTLSLIPFTSPVVMPMRAVATEIPPLETAASIALLIVGVLGILWLAGKIYRVGILSTGKKPTLRELGRWLRAA
;
A
#
# COMPACT_ATOMS: atom_id res chain seq x y z
N PRO A 1 -1.23 25.65 -29.36
CA PRO A 1 -2.32 25.63 -30.32
C PRO A 1 -3.65 25.60 -29.58
N ALA A 2 -4.42 26.70 -29.64
CA ALA A 2 -5.67 26.90 -28.91
C ALA A 2 -6.71 25.77 -29.18
N GLY A 3 -6.71 25.18 -30.36
CA GLY A 3 -7.62 24.11 -30.77
C GLY A 3 -7.39 22.79 -30.05
N ILE A 4 -6.14 22.39 -29.79
CA ILE A 4 -5.83 21.11 -29.11
C ILE A 4 -6.31 21.15 -27.66
N GLY A 5 -6.04 22.24 -26.92
CA GLY A 5 -6.50 22.36 -25.52
C GLY A 5 -8.03 22.32 -25.39
N GLN A 6 -8.75 22.87 -26.37
CA GLN A 6 -10.21 22.80 -26.41
C GLN A 6 -10.71 21.39 -26.70
N SER A 7 -10.11 20.70 -27.67
CA SER A 7 -10.47 19.31 -28.01
C SER A 7 -10.20 18.34 -26.84
N VAL A 8 -9.08 18.51 -26.13
CA VAL A 8 -8.73 17.72 -24.94
C VAL A 8 -9.76 17.95 -23.82
N ALA A 9 -10.09 19.22 -23.52
CA ALA A 9 -11.07 19.55 -22.51
C ALA A 9 -12.44 18.96 -22.83
N GLN A 10 -12.91 19.05 -24.06
CA GLN A 10 -14.16 18.45 -24.50
C GLN A 10 -14.15 16.94 -24.41
N ALA A 11 -13.06 16.28 -24.82
CA ALA A 11 -12.93 14.82 -24.76
C ALA A 11 -12.96 14.31 -23.31
N MET A 12 -12.34 15.01 -22.36
CA MET A 12 -12.31 14.64 -20.96
C MET A 12 -13.64 14.95 -20.23
N GLN A 13 -14.39 15.95 -20.65
CA GLN A 13 -15.70 16.30 -20.10
C GLN A 13 -16.87 15.51 -20.71
N ALA A 14 -16.62 14.80 -21.81
CA ALA A 14 -17.66 14.02 -22.48
C ALA A 14 -18.28 12.97 -21.54
N PRO A 15 -19.62 12.81 -21.55
CA PRO A 15 -20.27 11.78 -20.75
C PRO A 15 -19.77 10.40 -21.16
N ARG A 16 -19.37 9.60 -20.19
CA ARG A 16 -18.96 8.21 -20.39
C ARG A 16 -20.08 7.27 -20.00
N GLU A 17 -20.25 6.18 -20.71
CA GLU A 17 -21.26 5.14 -20.41
C GLU A 17 -20.99 4.38 -19.12
N ASP A 18 -19.73 4.40 -18.63
CA ASP A 18 -19.35 3.76 -17.38
C ASP A 18 -19.80 4.59 -16.17
N LYS A 19 -20.66 4.02 -15.33
CA LYS A 19 -21.17 4.65 -14.08
C LYS A 19 -20.06 5.00 -13.08
N ASN A 20 -18.90 4.36 -13.16
CA ASN A 20 -17.74 4.58 -12.28
C ASN A 20 -16.70 5.52 -12.89
N ALA A 21 -16.94 6.09 -14.08
CA ALA A 21 -16.00 6.98 -14.72
C ALA A 21 -15.80 8.28 -13.92
N ILE A 22 -14.54 8.71 -13.83
CA ILE A 22 -14.17 9.97 -13.16
C ILE A 22 -14.77 11.13 -13.96
N ARG A 23 -15.49 12.03 -13.28
CA ARG A 23 -15.99 13.26 -13.86
C ARG A 23 -14.97 14.38 -13.65
N TYR A 24 -14.57 15.01 -14.74
CA TYR A 24 -13.58 16.10 -14.72
C TYR A 24 -14.29 17.47 -14.80
N THR A 25 -13.91 18.37 -13.92
CA THR A 25 -14.19 19.80 -14.07
C THR A 25 -12.92 20.48 -14.54
N ILE A 26 -12.92 21.05 -15.74
CA ILE A 26 -11.71 21.58 -16.39
C ILE A 26 -11.83 23.09 -16.50
N GLU A 27 -10.87 23.77 -15.89
CA GLU A 27 -10.63 25.21 -16.06
C GLU A 27 -9.48 25.38 -17.08
N ARG A 28 -9.67 26.23 -18.09
CA ARG A 28 -8.64 26.54 -19.08
C ARG A 28 -7.90 27.80 -18.67
N VAL A 29 -6.58 27.71 -18.69
CA VAL A 29 -5.68 28.83 -18.45
C VAL A 29 -4.81 29.02 -19.68
N GLU A 30 -4.79 30.19 -20.30
CA GLU A 30 -4.01 30.49 -21.49
C GLU A 30 -2.70 31.21 -21.12
N GLY A 31 -1.64 30.89 -21.83
CA GLY A 31 -0.35 31.56 -21.68
C GLY A 31 0.82 30.58 -21.41
N PRO A 32 2.05 31.12 -21.36
CA PRO A 32 3.24 30.31 -21.08
C PRO A 32 3.23 29.76 -19.64
N LEU A 33 3.79 28.55 -19.45
CA LEU A 33 3.79 27.86 -18.17
C LEU A 33 4.61 28.59 -17.10
N GLU A 34 5.83 29.03 -17.45
CA GLU A 34 6.81 29.50 -16.45
C GLU A 34 6.28 30.65 -15.55
N PRO A 35 5.62 31.70 -16.06
CA PRO A 35 5.09 32.76 -15.19
C PRO A 35 3.87 32.29 -14.35
N GLN A 36 3.19 31.21 -14.73
CA GLN A 36 1.99 30.71 -14.06
C GLN A 36 2.26 29.49 -13.16
N ARG A 37 3.42 28.88 -13.31
CA ARG A 37 3.78 27.63 -12.64
C ARG A 37 3.68 27.71 -11.12
N ALA A 38 4.26 28.76 -10.52
CA ALA A 38 4.21 28.96 -9.08
C ALA A 38 2.76 29.10 -8.55
N ARG A 39 1.93 29.85 -9.30
CA ARG A 39 0.50 30.04 -8.96
C ARG A 39 -0.29 28.74 -9.06
N LEU A 40 -0.08 27.95 -10.12
CA LEU A 40 -0.77 26.68 -10.31
C LEU A 40 -0.33 25.65 -9.26
N ASN A 41 0.96 25.61 -8.93
CA ASN A 41 1.47 24.75 -7.86
C ASN A 41 0.84 25.11 -6.50
N ALA A 42 0.75 26.40 -6.16
CA ALA A 42 0.12 26.87 -4.93
C ALA A 42 -1.38 26.48 -4.87
N ARG A 43 -2.11 26.53 -5.97
CA ARG A 43 -3.52 26.10 -6.04
C ARG A 43 -3.66 24.59 -5.84
N VAL A 44 -2.71 23.77 -6.34
CA VAL A 44 -2.68 22.33 -6.10
C VAL A 44 -2.39 22.02 -4.62
N GLU A 45 -1.46 22.74 -4.00
CA GLU A 45 -1.13 22.62 -2.57
C GLU A 45 -2.31 23.03 -1.69
N ALA A 46 -3.01 24.13 -2.04
CA ALA A 46 -4.20 24.62 -1.35
C ALA A 46 -5.44 23.73 -1.57
N LYS A 47 -5.35 22.66 -2.37
CA LYS A 47 -6.44 21.75 -2.73
C LYS A 47 -7.59 22.41 -3.50
N GLU A 48 -7.34 23.54 -4.15
CA GLU A 48 -8.31 24.20 -5.01
C GLU A 48 -8.49 23.45 -6.33
N ILE A 49 -7.38 22.83 -6.83
CA ILE A 49 -7.37 21.97 -8.01
C ILE A 49 -6.61 20.68 -7.70
N ASP A 50 -7.01 19.56 -8.31
CA ASP A 50 -6.33 18.28 -8.12
C ASP A 50 -4.98 18.20 -8.85
N GLY A 51 -4.87 18.89 -9.99
CA GLY A 51 -3.67 18.96 -10.81
C GLY A 51 -3.90 19.81 -12.07
N TYR A 52 -2.85 19.95 -12.87
CA TYR A 52 -2.96 20.64 -14.15
C TYR A 52 -2.16 19.93 -15.25
N VAL A 53 -2.62 20.09 -16.49
CA VAL A 53 -1.97 19.57 -17.70
C VAL A 53 -1.45 20.74 -18.50
N TRP A 54 -0.14 20.76 -18.79
CA TRP A 54 0.44 21.72 -19.68
C TRP A 54 0.71 21.10 -21.05
N ILE A 55 0.13 21.69 -22.07
CA ILE A 55 0.25 21.27 -23.46
C ILE A 55 1.15 22.30 -24.17
N ALA A 56 2.37 21.87 -24.49
CA ALA A 56 3.35 22.73 -25.13
C ALA A 56 2.90 23.17 -26.55
N PRO A 57 3.34 24.36 -27.04
CA PRO A 57 3.02 24.82 -28.40
C PRO A 57 3.47 23.86 -29.51
N ASP A 58 4.52 23.10 -29.25
CA ASP A 58 5.15 22.14 -30.15
C ASP A 58 4.66 20.70 -29.98
N VAL A 59 3.60 20.44 -29.16
CA VAL A 59 3.05 19.11 -28.86
C VAL A 59 2.77 18.27 -30.13
N VAL A 60 2.46 18.90 -31.24
CA VAL A 60 2.23 18.25 -32.54
C VAL A 60 3.48 17.53 -33.05
N THR A 61 4.65 18.07 -32.76
CA THR A 61 5.97 17.52 -33.13
C THR A 61 6.65 16.77 -32.00
N SER A 62 6.70 17.34 -30.79
CA SER A 62 7.38 16.74 -29.63
C SER A 62 6.64 15.53 -29.07
N SER A 63 5.30 15.49 -29.19
CA SER A 63 4.46 14.46 -28.58
C SER A 63 4.62 14.38 -27.07
N GLU A 64 5.05 15.45 -26.40
CA GLU A 64 5.22 15.50 -24.95
C GLU A 64 4.20 16.43 -24.29
N VAL A 65 3.61 15.97 -23.19
CA VAL A 65 2.69 16.73 -22.35
C VAL A 65 3.09 16.56 -20.89
N GLN A 66 3.01 17.62 -20.11
CA GLN A 66 3.34 17.58 -18.68
C GLN A 66 2.06 17.59 -17.84
N TYR A 67 1.86 16.55 -17.06
CA TYR A 67 0.83 16.48 -16.03
C TYR A 67 1.45 16.65 -14.66
N ARG A 68 0.88 17.55 -13.86
CA ARG A 68 1.34 17.87 -12.52
C ARG A 68 0.16 17.88 -11.56
N ALA A 69 0.25 17.04 -10.53
CA ALA A 69 -0.79 16.87 -9.52
C ALA A 69 -0.18 16.54 -8.16
N ARG A 70 -0.97 16.68 -7.11
CA ARG A 70 -0.61 16.23 -5.77
C ARG A 70 -0.51 14.70 -5.71
N ASP A 71 -1.43 14.03 -6.38
CA ASP A 71 -1.46 12.57 -6.49
C ASP A 71 -1.37 12.15 -7.97
N VAL A 72 -0.23 11.59 -8.35
CA VAL A 72 0.04 11.10 -9.71
C VAL A 72 -0.15 9.59 -9.85
N THR A 73 -0.57 8.90 -8.77
CA THR A 73 -0.75 7.43 -8.78
C THR A 73 -2.10 6.98 -9.33
N ARG A 74 -3.01 7.92 -9.58
CA ARG A 74 -4.29 7.63 -10.25
C ARG A 74 -4.06 7.32 -11.73
N VAL A 75 -3.73 6.07 -12.00
CA VAL A 75 -3.41 5.57 -13.36
C VAL A 75 -4.53 5.89 -14.37
N GLN A 76 -5.79 5.82 -13.95
CA GLN A 76 -6.92 6.17 -14.80
C GLN A 76 -6.87 7.63 -15.28
N VAL A 77 -6.54 8.57 -14.39
CA VAL A 77 -6.45 10.01 -14.76
C VAL A 77 -5.35 10.22 -15.80
N VAL A 78 -4.20 9.59 -15.61
CA VAL A 78 -3.07 9.68 -16.56
C VAL A 78 -3.44 9.08 -17.91
N GLN A 79 -4.07 7.90 -17.92
CA GLN A 79 -4.55 7.26 -19.15
C GLN A 79 -5.61 8.09 -19.87
N ASP A 80 -6.54 8.69 -19.15
CA ASP A 80 -7.56 9.56 -19.71
C ASP A 80 -6.96 10.80 -20.38
N ILE A 81 -5.99 11.43 -19.72
CA ILE A 81 -5.23 12.55 -20.27
C ILE A 81 -4.48 12.11 -21.53
N GLU A 82 -3.76 11.00 -21.47
CA GLU A 82 -2.99 10.46 -22.60
C GLU A 82 -3.88 10.18 -23.81
N GLN A 83 -5.02 9.51 -23.60
CA GLN A 83 -6.00 9.22 -24.65
C GLN A 83 -6.59 10.49 -25.26
N ALA A 84 -7.01 11.44 -24.43
CA ALA A 84 -7.61 12.70 -24.90
C ALA A 84 -6.61 13.54 -25.69
N VAL A 85 -5.37 13.66 -25.20
CA VAL A 85 -4.30 14.40 -25.88
C VAL A 85 -3.89 13.71 -27.18
N THR A 86 -3.71 12.38 -27.14
CA THR A 86 -3.35 11.59 -28.34
C THR A 86 -4.41 11.75 -29.43
N ALA A 87 -5.70 11.67 -29.07
CA ALA A 87 -6.80 11.86 -30.03
C ALA A 87 -6.79 13.28 -30.65
N ALA A 88 -6.62 14.32 -29.81
CA ALA A 88 -6.58 15.71 -30.27
C ALA A 88 -5.37 15.99 -31.17
N VAL A 89 -4.18 15.47 -30.79
CA VAL A 89 -2.96 15.62 -31.60
C VAL A 89 -3.07 14.87 -32.92
N ARG A 90 -3.64 13.65 -32.92
CA ARG A 90 -3.92 12.90 -34.15
C ARG A 90 -4.83 13.69 -35.11
N GLN A 91 -5.91 14.23 -34.58
CA GLN A 91 -6.86 15.02 -35.35
C GLN A 91 -6.18 16.25 -36.01
N GLU A 92 -5.32 16.95 -35.28
CA GLU A 92 -4.60 18.09 -35.79
C GLU A 92 -3.57 17.71 -36.86
N ARG A 93 -2.83 16.61 -36.68
CA ARG A 93 -1.91 16.04 -37.65
C ARG A 93 -2.59 15.62 -38.95
N LEU A 94 -3.83 15.07 -38.86
CA LEU A 94 -4.61 14.65 -40.03
C LEU A 94 -5.22 15.79 -40.83
N ARG A 95 -5.43 16.95 -40.19
CA ARG A 95 -6.03 18.13 -40.87
C ARG A 95 -5.20 18.70 -42.00
N GLY A 96 -3.95 18.31 -42.11
CA GLY A 96 -3.02 18.98 -42.99
C GLY A 96 -2.42 18.25 -44.18
N GLN A 97 -2.69 16.94 -44.53
CA GLN A 97 -1.80 16.31 -45.53
C GLN A 97 -2.26 15.03 -46.25
N GLY A 98 -1.82 14.86 -47.50
CA GLY A 98 -1.72 13.56 -48.20
C GLY A 98 -0.55 12.74 -47.65
N LEU A 99 -0.82 11.53 -47.12
CA LEU A 99 0.06 10.81 -46.18
C LEU A 99 1.05 9.84 -46.85
N THR A 100 2.34 9.92 -46.51
CA THR A 100 3.34 8.87 -46.74
C THR A 100 3.40 7.85 -45.56
N ALA A 101 3.97 6.65 -45.77
CA ALA A 101 4.08 5.61 -44.72
C ALA A 101 4.86 6.13 -43.48
N ALA A 102 5.86 6.97 -43.65
CA ALA A 102 6.61 7.57 -42.52
C ALA A 102 5.74 8.54 -41.69
N GLN A 103 4.85 9.28 -42.33
CA GLN A 103 3.92 10.20 -41.70
C GLN A 103 2.83 9.45 -40.93
N VAL A 104 2.34 8.32 -41.47
CA VAL A 104 1.41 7.43 -40.75
C VAL A 104 2.06 6.90 -39.47
N ALA A 105 3.33 6.50 -39.50
CA ALA A 105 4.06 6.05 -38.31
C ALA A 105 4.18 7.15 -37.23
N GLN A 106 4.39 8.40 -37.64
CA GLN A 106 4.37 9.54 -36.72
C GLN A 106 2.97 9.82 -36.14
N LEU A 107 1.91 9.66 -36.97
CA LEU A 107 0.53 9.90 -36.56
C LEU A 107 0.04 8.88 -35.52
N VAL A 108 0.57 7.66 -35.57
CA VAL A 108 0.22 6.56 -34.64
C VAL A 108 1.06 6.65 -33.36
N ARG A 109 2.12 7.47 -33.34
CA ARG A 109 2.96 7.63 -32.14
C ARG A 109 2.14 8.23 -30.99
N GLY A 110 2.07 7.50 -29.85
CA GLY A 110 1.42 7.98 -28.66
C GLY A 110 2.08 9.22 -28.06
N VAL A 111 1.36 9.95 -27.24
CA VAL A 111 1.89 11.07 -26.45
C VAL A 111 2.36 10.51 -25.10
N ASP A 112 3.61 10.80 -24.72
CA ASP A 112 4.17 10.45 -23.42
C ASP A 112 3.78 11.52 -22.38
N VAL A 113 3.06 11.11 -21.34
CA VAL A 113 2.64 12.00 -20.25
C VAL A 113 3.67 11.95 -19.13
N LYS A 114 4.49 12.97 -19.00
CA LYS A 114 5.42 13.12 -17.87
C LYS A 114 4.64 13.65 -16.66
N ALA A 115 4.30 12.74 -15.73
CA ALA A 115 3.65 13.09 -14.47
C ALA A 115 4.68 13.54 -13.43
N ALA A 116 4.38 14.61 -12.70
CA ALA A 116 5.16 15.06 -11.55
C ALA A 116 4.26 15.25 -10.34
N ARG A 117 4.73 14.80 -9.17
CA ARG A 117 4.07 14.99 -7.88
C ARG A 117 4.39 16.37 -7.36
N ILE A 118 3.39 17.12 -6.91
CA ILE A 118 3.57 18.38 -6.20
C ILE A 118 3.52 18.10 -4.70
N THR A 119 4.62 18.40 -4.01
CA THR A 119 4.74 18.31 -2.55
C THR A 119 5.14 19.68 -2.02
N GLY A 120 4.89 19.97 -0.74
CA GLY A 120 5.24 21.24 -0.09
C GLY A 120 6.72 21.68 -0.20
N GLY A 121 7.59 20.80 -0.71
CA GLY A 121 9.00 21.06 -1.01
C GLY A 121 9.33 21.31 -2.48
N GLY A 122 8.33 21.27 -3.39
CA GLY A 122 8.53 21.48 -4.83
C GLY A 122 7.94 20.35 -5.70
N GLU A 123 8.34 20.36 -6.97
CA GLU A 123 7.92 19.35 -7.95
C GLU A 123 8.90 18.16 -7.94
N GLU A 124 8.41 17.01 -7.56
CA GLU A 124 9.15 15.76 -7.68
C GLU A 124 8.71 15.03 -8.95
N GLY A 125 9.65 14.77 -9.86
CA GLY A 125 9.40 13.96 -11.07
C GLY A 125 8.95 12.57 -10.63
N GLY A 126 7.63 12.29 -10.69
CA GLY A 126 7.05 11.04 -10.28
C GLY A 126 7.26 9.96 -11.33
N ASN A 127 8.08 8.96 -11.05
CA ASN A 127 7.99 7.70 -11.77
C ASN A 127 6.87 6.87 -11.13
N ILE A 128 5.64 6.99 -11.68
CA ILE A 128 4.45 6.27 -11.20
C ILE A 128 4.76 4.78 -11.07
N GLY A 129 5.39 4.19 -12.08
CA GLY A 129 5.74 2.77 -12.07
C GLY A 129 6.66 2.40 -10.91
N ALA A 130 7.69 3.20 -10.62
CA ALA A 130 8.58 2.96 -9.50
C ALA A 130 7.85 3.07 -8.15
N THR A 131 6.95 4.05 -7.99
CA THR A 131 6.15 4.21 -6.76
C THR A 131 5.22 3.01 -6.55
N LEU A 132 4.51 2.57 -7.59
CA LEU A 132 3.62 1.41 -7.53
C LEU A 132 4.38 0.13 -7.23
N ILE A 133 5.53 -0.08 -7.86
CA ILE A 133 6.41 -1.24 -7.60
C ILE A 133 6.91 -1.20 -6.15
N THR A 134 7.33 -0.05 -5.65
CA THR A 134 7.80 0.08 -4.27
C THR A 134 6.69 -0.23 -3.27
N ALA A 135 5.49 0.31 -3.47
CA ALA A 135 4.32 0.04 -2.65
C ALA A 135 3.94 -1.46 -2.68
N TYR A 136 3.99 -2.08 -3.86
CA TYR A 136 3.75 -3.51 -4.04
C TYR A 136 4.77 -4.37 -3.29
N ILE A 137 6.06 -4.06 -3.44
CA ILE A 137 7.15 -4.77 -2.74
C ILE A 137 6.96 -4.67 -1.23
N ILE A 138 6.67 -3.47 -0.70
CA ILE A 138 6.43 -3.27 0.73
C ILE A 138 5.25 -4.11 1.20
N GLY A 139 4.13 -4.13 0.47
CA GLY A 139 2.97 -4.96 0.81
C GLY A 139 3.30 -6.45 0.89
N ILE A 140 4.01 -7.00 -0.12
CA ILE A 140 4.45 -8.39 -0.12
C ILE A 140 5.41 -8.67 1.04
N MET A 141 6.39 -7.80 1.26
CA MET A 141 7.35 -7.95 2.35
C MET A 141 6.65 -8.00 3.71
N PHE A 142 5.66 -7.13 3.95
CA PHE A 142 4.87 -7.14 5.17
C PHE A 142 4.08 -8.44 5.33
N MET A 143 3.36 -8.84 4.30
CA MET A 143 2.65 -10.12 4.30
C MET A 143 3.60 -11.28 4.63
N GLN A 144 4.76 -11.33 3.97
CA GLN A 144 5.74 -12.39 4.14
C GLN A 144 6.33 -12.41 5.56
N LEU A 145 6.66 -11.24 6.13
CA LEU A 145 7.17 -11.16 7.50
C LEU A 145 6.13 -11.61 8.53
N ILE A 146 4.90 -11.12 8.40
CA ILE A 146 3.81 -11.51 9.31
C ILE A 146 3.58 -13.01 9.26
N LEU A 147 3.59 -13.61 8.05
CA LEU A 147 3.45 -15.06 7.88
C LEU A 147 4.61 -15.82 8.50
N LEU A 148 5.85 -15.42 8.22
CA LEU A 148 7.07 -16.09 8.71
C LEU A 148 7.11 -16.10 10.23
N TYR A 149 6.96 -14.92 10.85
CA TYR A 149 7.03 -14.80 12.31
C TYR A 149 5.78 -15.36 13.00
N GLY A 150 4.61 -15.25 12.38
CA GLY A 150 3.39 -15.88 12.87
C GLY A 150 3.54 -17.39 12.94
N GLN A 151 4.03 -18.03 11.88
CA GLN A 151 4.30 -19.46 11.87
C GLN A 151 5.35 -19.86 12.91
N ASN A 152 6.42 -19.06 13.08
CA ASN A 152 7.42 -19.31 14.12
C ASN A 152 6.81 -19.22 15.52
N ALA A 153 5.91 -18.25 15.77
CA ALA A 153 5.17 -18.16 17.03
C ALA A 153 4.34 -19.42 17.28
N MET A 154 3.63 -19.92 16.27
CA MET A 154 2.83 -21.14 16.37
C MET A 154 3.68 -22.37 16.65
N ARG A 155 4.77 -22.57 15.90
CA ARG A 155 5.70 -23.72 16.09
C ARG A 155 6.33 -23.68 17.47
N SER A 156 6.82 -22.55 17.94
CA SER A 156 7.42 -22.39 19.25
C SER A 156 6.46 -22.78 20.38
N VAL A 157 5.15 -22.44 20.26
CA VAL A 157 4.14 -22.86 21.23
C VAL A 157 3.92 -24.38 21.17
N LEU A 158 3.87 -24.94 19.96
CA LEU A 158 3.71 -26.39 19.76
C LEU A 158 4.88 -27.19 20.34
N GLU A 159 6.12 -26.75 20.11
CA GLU A 159 7.33 -27.38 20.65
C GLU A 159 7.34 -27.37 22.19
N GLU A 160 7.00 -26.26 22.83
CA GLU A 160 6.92 -26.16 24.29
C GLU A 160 5.84 -27.10 24.86
N LYS A 161 4.69 -27.21 24.17
CA LYS A 161 3.61 -28.12 24.55
C LYS A 161 4.06 -29.59 24.46
N ASN A 162 4.73 -29.95 23.35
CA ASN A 162 5.18 -31.32 23.11
C ASN A 162 6.29 -31.75 24.08
N ASN A 163 7.15 -30.85 24.49
CA ASN A 163 8.27 -31.10 25.40
C ASN A 163 7.83 -31.07 26.90
N ARG A 164 6.54 -30.86 27.19
CA ARG A 164 5.99 -30.69 28.56
C ARG A 164 6.66 -29.60 29.40
N ILE A 165 7.44 -28.75 28.80
CA ILE A 165 8.11 -27.60 29.45
C ILE A 165 7.06 -26.66 30.05
N VAL A 166 5.91 -26.57 29.39
CA VAL A 166 4.78 -25.76 29.84
C VAL A 166 4.25 -26.16 31.24
N GLU A 167 4.22 -27.44 31.56
CA GLU A 167 3.74 -27.92 32.87
C GLU A 167 4.60 -27.37 34.01
N VAL A 168 5.92 -27.23 33.79
CA VAL A 168 6.85 -26.66 34.76
C VAL A 168 6.72 -25.14 34.81
N ILE A 169 6.63 -24.47 33.67
CA ILE A 169 6.60 -23.00 33.59
C ILE A 169 5.27 -22.45 34.13
N VAL A 170 4.13 -23.07 33.78
CA VAL A 170 2.79 -22.59 34.21
C VAL A 170 2.59 -22.77 35.73
N SER A 171 3.39 -23.59 36.40
CA SER A 171 3.42 -23.63 37.85
C SER A 171 3.99 -22.36 38.49
N SER A 172 4.80 -21.60 37.76
CA SER A 172 5.51 -20.42 38.25
C SER A 172 5.02 -19.11 37.62
N VAL A 173 4.47 -19.14 36.39
CA VAL A 173 4.07 -17.97 35.60
C VAL A 173 2.70 -18.20 34.97
N HIS A 174 1.85 -17.15 34.91
CA HIS A 174 0.55 -17.27 34.25
C HIS A 174 0.71 -17.49 32.73
N ALA A 175 -0.10 -18.40 32.17
CA ALA A 175 -0.07 -18.76 30.74
C ALA A 175 -0.18 -17.55 29.79
N THR A 176 -0.97 -16.52 30.17
CA THR A 176 -1.09 -15.27 29.42
C THR A 176 0.18 -14.44 29.44
N GLN A 177 0.94 -14.43 30.54
CA GLN A 177 2.23 -13.73 30.65
C GLN A 177 3.29 -14.42 29.80
N LEU A 178 3.29 -15.76 29.78
CA LEU A 178 4.18 -16.54 28.91
C LEU A 178 3.92 -16.25 27.44
N MET A 179 2.66 -16.26 27.01
CA MET A 179 2.26 -15.90 25.64
C MET A 179 2.67 -14.46 25.29
N ALA A 180 2.39 -13.51 26.18
CA ALA A 180 2.74 -12.10 25.96
C ALA A 180 4.26 -11.90 25.86
N GLY A 181 5.04 -12.55 26.72
CA GLY A 181 6.51 -12.50 26.65
C GLY A 181 7.06 -13.04 25.33
N LYS A 182 6.50 -14.14 24.83
CA LYS A 182 6.86 -14.73 23.54
C LYS A 182 6.54 -13.78 22.36
N VAL A 183 5.33 -13.25 22.33
CA VAL A 183 4.89 -12.29 21.28
C VAL A 183 5.78 -11.05 21.30
N LEU A 184 6.09 -10.50 22.49
CA LEU A 184 6.97 -9.34 22.62
C LEU A 184 8.41 -9.65 22.21
N GLY A 185 8.94 -10.83 22.56
CA GLY A 185 10.28 -11.26 22.15
C GLY A 185 10.41 -11.37 20.63
N LEU A 186 9.44 -11.99 19.96
CA LEU A 186 9.39 -12.06 18.50
C LEU A 186 9.19 -10.68 17.88
N ALA A 187 8.38 -9.81 18.50
CA ALA A 187 8.18 -8.44 18.04
C ALA A 187 9.48 -7.63 18.08
N ALA A 188 10.31 -7.82 19.11
CA ALA A 188 11.62 -7.16 19.21
C ALA A 188 12.55 -7.55 18.06
N VAL A 189 12.60 -8.83 17.68
CA VAL A 189 13.36 -9.32 16.54
C VAL A 189 12.84 -8.74 15.23
N ALA A 190 11.52 -8.70 15.07
CA ALA A 190 10.88 -8.15 13.88
C ALA A 190 11.13 -6.63 13.74
N VAL A 191 11.09 -5.87 14.83
CA VAL A 191 11.44 -4.44 14.86
C VAL A 191 12.90 -4.23 14.49
N LEU A 192 13.83 -5.04 15.01
CA LEU A 192 15.23 -4.99 14.63
C LEU A 192 15.42 -5.21 13.13
N GLN A 193 14.72 -6.18 12.54
CA GLN A 193 14.77 -6.44 11.11
C GLN A 193 14.28 -5.25 10.27
N VAL A 194 13.16 -4.63 10.64
CA VAL A 194 12.68 -3.41 9.96
C VAL A 194 13.70 -2.28 10.14
N GLY A 195 14.30 -2.14 11.32
CA GLY A 195 15.38 -1.18 11.58
C GLY A 195 16.57 -1.36 10.64
N ILE A 196 16.98 -2.61 10.39
CA ILE A 196 18.04 -2.93 9.41
C ILE A 196 17.63 -2.50 8.00
N TRP A 197 16.38 -2.72 7.60
CA TRP A 197 15.89 -2.31 6.27
C TRP A 197 15.84 -0.79 6.10
N VAL A 198 15.39 -0.07 7.15
CA VAL A 198 15.42 1.40 7.17
C VAL A 198 16.87 1.89 7.06
N GLY A 199 17.79 1.33 7.83
CA GLY A 199 19.21 1.68 7.78
C GLY A 199 19.80 1.39 6.40
N PHE A 200 19.48 0.25 5.80
CA PHE A 200 19.91 -0.10 4.44
C PHE A 200 19.32 0.85 3.39
N SER A 201 18.05 1.21 3.49
CA SER A 201 17.41 2.19 2.60
C SER A 201 18.09 3.55 2.69
N MET A 202 18.39 4.03 3.91
CA MET A 202 19.13 5.28 4.11
C MET A 202 20.54 5.21 3.52
N LEU A 203 21.24 4.09 3.69
CA LEU A 203 22.56 3.86 3.11
C LEU A 203 22.50 3.90 1.58
N MET A 204 21.54 3.19 0.98
CA MET A 204 21.31 3.17 -0.46
C MET A 204 21.00 4.57 -1.01
N THR A 205 20.19 5.34 -0.31
CA THR A 205 19.88 6.73 -0.70
C THR A 205 21.12 7.62 -0.63
N SER A 206 21.96 7.50 0.41
CA SER A 206 23.16 8.34 0.62
C SER A 206 24.32 7.96 -0.31
N GLN A 207 24.48 6.70 -0.66
CA GLN A 207 25.60 6.17 -1.47
C GLN A 207 25.20 5.75 -2.87
N GLY A 208 23.90 5.77 -3.20
CA GLY A 208 23.36 5.20 -4.44
C GLY A 208 24.00 5.77 -5.72
N ALA A 209 24.31 7.08 -5.72
CA ALA A 209 25.01 7.70 -6.84
C ALA A 209 26.43 7.12 -7.03
N ARG A 210 27.14 6.82 -5.95
CA ARG A 210 28.48 6.19 -5.99
C ARG A 210 28.42 4.73 -6.43
N LEU A 211 27.29 4.06 -6.17
CA LEU A 211 27.03 2.67 -6.57
C LEU A 211 26.45 2.55 -7.99
N GLY A 212 26.34 3.67 -8.71
CA GLY A 212 25.82 3.69 -10.09
C GLY A 212 24.30 3.46 -10.19
N MET A 213 23.56 3.65 -9.10
CA MET A 213 22.10 3.54 -9.13
C MET A 213 21.49 4.69 -9.93
N SER A 214 20.48 4.39 -10.74
CA SER A 214 19.72 5.43 -11.45
C SER A 214 19.01 6.37 -10.47
N ALA A 215 18.83 7.63 -10.85
CA ALA A 215 18.08 8.60 -10.04
C ALA A 215 16.67 8.12 -9.67
N GLY A 216 16.03 7.35 -10.55
CA GLY A 216 14.74 6.71 -10.29
C GLY A 216 14.78 5.66 -9.18
N ALA A 217 15.82 4.80 -9.17
CA ALA A 217 16.01 3.80 -8.13
C ALA A 217 16.33 4.43 -6.76
N MET A 218 17.13 5.50 -6.75
CA MET A 218 17.43 6.26 -5.54
C MET A 218 16.17 6.92 -4.95
N ARG A 219 15.32 7.49 -5.80
CA ARG A 219 14.05 8.08 -5.36
C ARG A 219 13.05 7.05 -4.85
N ALA A 220 12.99 5.87 -5.48
CA ALA A 220 12.15 4.77 -4.99
C ALA A 220 12.60 4.26 -3.61
N ALA A 221 13.90 4.36 -3.30
CA ALA A 221 14.45 3.99 -1.99
C ALA A 221 14.28 5.10 -0.92
N SER A 222 14.09 6.37 -1.31
CA SER A 222 13.99 7.52 -0.41
C SER A 222 12.55 7.75 0.07
N LEU A 223 12.12 6.97 1.05
CA LEU A 223 10.85 7.23 1.74
C LEU A 223 11.04 8.27 2.84
N GLY A 224 10.12 9.24 2.93
CA GLY A 224 10.15 10.26 3.98
C GLY A 224 9.98 9.67 5.39
N PRO A 225 10.43 10.39 6.44
CA PRO A 225 10.33 9.91 7.83
C PRO A 225 8.90 9.60 8.28
N ALA A 226 7.93 10.35 7.81
CA ALA A 226 6.50 10.12 8.12
C ALA A 226 6.00 8.79 7.55
N VAL A 227 6.43 8.42 6.34
CA VAL A 227 6.10 7.13 5.70
C VAL A 227 6.72 6.00 6.49
N TRP A 228 8.01 6.10 6.86
CA TRP A 228 8.67 5.11 7.71
C TRP A 228 8.02 4.97 9.08
N GLY A 229 7.60 6.08 9.71
CA GLY A 229 6.83 6.05 10.96
C GLY A 229 5.52 5.28 10.82
N THR A 230 4.76 5.55 9.76
CA THR A 230 3.52 4.82 9.44
C THR A 230 3.81 3.33 9.24
N ILE A 231 4.79 2.99 8.41
CA ILE A 231 5.25 1.63 8.17
C ILE A 231 5.53 0.90 9.49
N LEU A 232 6.33 1.51 10.37
CA LEU A 232 6.73 0.90 11.64
C LEU A 232 5.55 0.65 12.57
N VAL A 233 4.63 1.62 12.71
CA VAL A 233 3.45 1.49 13.57
C VAL A 233 2.56 0.34 13.10
N TYR A 234 2.21 0.30 11.80
CA TYR A 234 1.38 -0.78 11.26
C TYR A 234 2.08 -2.12 11.29
N PHE A 235 3.39 -2.15 11.13
CA PHE A 235 4.17 -3.35 11.28
C PHE A 235 4.08 -3.92 12.70
N ILE A 236 4.38 -3.12 13.72
CA ILE A 236 4.36 -3.56 15.12
C ILE A 236 2.96 -4.05 15.51
N LEU A 237 1.92 -3.26 15.24
CA LEU A 237 0.56 -3.61 15.61
C LEU A 237 0.05 -4.85 14.84
N GLY A 238 0.30 -4.91 13.55
CA GLY A 238 -0.07 -6.06 12.72
C GLY A 238 0.69 -7.32 13.13
N PHE A 239 1.97 -7.18 13.43
CA PHE A 239 2.78 -8.28 13.96
C PHE A 239 2.18 -8.85 15.25
N ILE A 240 1.89 -7.99 16.23
CA ILE A 240 1.29 -8.43 17.53
C ILE A 240 -0.05 -9.11 17.28
N LEU A 241 -0.91 -8.55 16.41
CA LEU A 241 -2.20 -9.12 16.04
C LEU A 241 -2.05 -10.58 15.56
N TYR A 242 -1.21 -10.77 14.54
CA TYR A 242 -1.05 -12.08 13.91
C TYR A 242 -0.23 -13.04 14.76
N ALA A 243 0.82 -12.58 15.43
CA ALA A 243 1.59 -13.44 16.35
C ALA A 243 0.73 -14.01 17.48
N ALA A 244 -0.18 -13.19 18.02
CA ALA A 244 -1.16 -13.65 19.03
C ALA A 244 -2.15 -14.69 18.45
N MET A 245 -2.65 -14.47 17.22
CA MET A 245 -3.53 -15.43 16.53
C MET A 245 -2.82 -16.77 16.30
N TYR A 246 -1.59 -16.72 15.77
CA TYR A 246 -0.80 -17.91 15.49
C TYR A 246 -0.36 -18.64 16.77
N ALA A 247 0.00 -17.92 17.84
CA ALA A 247 0.33 -18.51 19.13
C ALA A 247 -0.88 -19.22 19.75
N ALA A 248 -2.07 -18.61 19.69
CA ALA A 248 -3.31 -19.25 20.13
C ALA A 248 -3.62 -20.52 19.33
N ALA A 249 -3.46 -20.47 17.99
CA ALA A 249 -3.65 -21.64 17.15
C ALA A 249 -2.65 -22.76 17.51
N GLY A 250 -1.37 -22.42 17.73
CA GLY A 250 -0.33 -23.35 18.15
C GLY A 250 -0.66 -24.09 19.46
N SER A 251 -1.34 -23.42 20.41
CA SER A 251 -1.78 -24.05 21.65
C SER A 251 -2.84 -25.13 21.45
N THR A 252 -3.59 -25.09 20.35
CA THR A 252 -4.72 -26.01 20.09
C THR A 252 -4.32 -27.27 19.31
N VAL A 253 -3.15 -27.27 18.65
CA VAL A 253 -2.66 -28.39 17.84
C VAL A 253 -1.68 -29.28 18.60
N THR A 254 -1.46 -30.50 18.07
CA THR A 254 -0.56 -31.49 18.66
C THR A 254 0.55 -31.95 17.75
N SER A 255 0.49 -31.60 16.46
CA SER A 255 1.51 -31.94 15.46
C SER A 255 1.82 -30.80 14.51
N GLU A 256 2.98 -30.82 13.88
CA GLU A 256 3.37 -29.84 12.87
C GLU A 256 2.45 -29.88 11.63
N GLN A 257 1.96 -31.07 11.26
CA GLN A 257 1.02 -31.20 10.14
C GLN A 257 -0.31 -30.48 10.43
N GLU A 258 -0.79 -30.57 11.66
CA GLU A 258 -1.98 -29.84 12.10
C GLU A 258 -1.74 -28.32 12.11
N ALA A 259 -0.56 -27.89 12.58
CA ALA A 259 -0.16 -26.50 12.56
C ALA A 259 -0.14 -25.92 11.13
N GLN A 260 0.40 -26.66 10.17
CA GLN A 260 0.40 -26.27 8.76
C GLN A 260 -1.03 -26.13 8.20
N GLN A 261 -1.95 -27.05 8.55
CA GLN A 261 -3.34 -26.95 8.10
C GLN A 261 -4.06 -25.71 8.64
N LEU A 262 -3.76 -25.31 9.91
CA LEU A 262 -4.32 -24.09 10.49
C LEU A 262 -3.69 -22.81 9.96
N THR A 263 -2.49 -22.88 9.41
CA THR A 263 -1.83 -21.72 8.78
C THR A 263 -2.68 -21.13 7.66
N PHE A 264 -3.30 -21.98 6.82
CA PHE A 264 -4.07 -21.50 5.66
C PHE A 264 -5.25 -20.61 6.05
N PRO A 265 -6.19 -21.00 6.93
CA PRO A 265 -7.29 -20.12 7.34
C PRO A 265 -6.80 -18.83 8.03
N LEU A 266 -5.72 -18.88 8.80
CA LEU A 266 -5.15 -17.70 9.44
C LEU A 266 -4.50 -16.74 8.44
N MET A 267 -4.07 -17.24 7.28
CA MET A 267 -3.46 -16.46 6.20
C MET A 267 -4.51 -15.76 5.33
N ILE A 268 -5.76 -16.24 5.28
CA ILE A 268 -6.82 -15.69 4.41
C ILE A 268 -6.94 -14.16 4.54
N PRO A 269 -7.01 -13.54 5.72
CA PRO A 269 -7.13 -12.10 5.84
C PRO A 269 -5.93 -11.32 5.27
N LEU A 270 -4.73 -11.93 5.21
CA LEU A 270 -3.55 -11.36 4.58
C LEU A 270 -3.55 -11.50 3.05
N ILE A 271 -4.23 -12.52 2.53
CA ILE A 271 -4.37 -12.72 1.08
C ILE A 271 -5.37 -11.72 0.49
N ILE A 272 -6.41 -11.33 1.22
CA ILE A 272 -7.44 -10.41 0.74
C ILE A 272 -6.84 -9.12 0.16
N PRO A 273 -5.92 -8.39 0.84
CA PRO A 273 -5.27 -7.23 0.25
C PRO A 273 -4.58 -7.51 -1.09
N MET A 274 -4.02 -8.71 -1.26
CA MET A 274 -3.34 -9.09 -2.50
C MET A 274 -4.30 -9.29 -3.67
N LEU A 275 -5.52 -9.77 -3.42
CA LEU A 275 -6.57 -9.86 -4.43
C LEU A 275 -7.04 -8.48 -4.90
N PHE A 276 -6.97 -7.48 -4.04
CA PHE A 276 -7.36 -6.10 -4.32
C PHE A 276 -6.17 -5.17 -4.55
N ILE A 277 -4.99 -5.73 -4.84
CA ILE A 277 -3.76 -4.95 -4.95
C ILE A 277 -3.84 -3.90 -6.07
N ILE A 278 -4.43 -4.25 -7.21
CA ILE A 278 -4.58 -3.34 -8.34
C ILE A 278 -5.46 -2.14 -7.95
N PRO A 279 -6.71 -2.30 -7.46
CA PRO A 279 -7.51 -1.17 -7.00
C PRO A 279 -6.83 -0.34 -5.91
N VAL A 280 -6.13 -0.98 -4.96
CA VAL A 280 -5.43 -0.27 -3.88
C VAL A 280 -4.28 0.59 -4.40
N LEU A 281 -3.54 0.11 -5.39
CA LEU A 281 -2.41 0.84 -5.97
C LEU A 281 -2.82 1.89 -7.00
N THR A 282 -3.85 1.61 -7.80
CA THR A 282 -4.30 2.52 -8.86
C THR A 282 -5.18 3.66 -8.37
N ASP A 283 -5.93 3.43 -7.28
CA ASP A 283 -6.73 4.46 -6.59
C ASP A 283 -6.56 4.35 -5.07
N PRO A 284 -5.41 4.79 -4.52
CA PRO A 284 -5.10 4.65 -3.09
C PRO A 284 -6.05 5.43 -2.17
N LEU A 285 -6.77 6.43 -2.68
CA LEU A 285 -7.77 7.21 -1.94
C LEU A 285 -9.20 6.74 -2.20
N GLY A 286 -9.38 5.72 -3.02
CA GLY A 286 -10.67 5.15 -3.37
C GLY A 286 -11.35 4.37 -2.24
N SER A 287 -12.62 4.07 -2.42
CA SER A 287 -13.44 3.39 -1.42
C SER A 287 -12.91 2.01 -1.03
N THR A 288 -12.44 1.23 -1.99
CA THR A 288 -11.86 -0.11 -1.76
C THR A 288 -10.61 -0.03 -0.88
N ALA A 289 -9.67 0.86 -1.23
CA ALA A 289 -8.44 1.06 -0.47
C ALA A 289 -8.73 1.56 0.96
N ARG A 290 -9.67 2.50 1.13
CA ARG A 290 -10.12 2.99 2.44
C ARG A 290 -10.74 1.88 3.27
N THR A 291 -11.68 1.12 2.73
CA THR A 291 -12.35 0.04 3.46
C THR A 291 -11.35 -0.99 3.95
N LEU A 292 -10.46 -1.48 3.07
CA LEU A 292 -9.45 -2.47 3.45
C LEU A 292 -8.44 -1.93 4.46
N SER A 293 -8.14 -0.64 4.45
CA SER A 293 -7.23 -0.02 5.43
C SER A 293 -7.86 0.22 6.80
N LEU A 294 -9.18 0.20 6.93
CA LEU A 294 -9.88 0.31 8.22
C LEU A 294 -10.11 -1.05 8.90
N ILE A 295 -10.07 -2.14 8.15
CA ILE A 295 -10.23 -3.50 8.72
C ILE A 295 -8.93 -3.90 9.42
N PRO A 296 -8.93 -4.24 10.72
CA PRO A 296 -7.71 -4.54 11.50
C PRO A 296 -6.84 -5.65 10.91
N PHE A 297 -7.45 -6.64 10.25
CA PHE A 297 -6.72 -7.77 9.69
C PHE A 297 -6.02 -7.46 8.35
N THR A 298 -6.51 -6.49 7.60
CA THR A 298 -5.95 -6.13 6.29
C THR A 298 -5.12 -4.85 6.36
N SER A 299 -5.42 -3.97 7.33
CA SER A 299 -4.76 -2.66 7.48
C SER A 299 -3.23 -2.73 7.63
N PRO A 300 -2.62 -3.75 8.30
CA PRO A 300 -1.17 -3.83 8.41
C PRO A 300 -0.43 -3.97 7.07
N VAL A 301 -1.10 -4.48 6.06
CA VAL A 301 -0.56 -4.61 4.70
C VAL A 301 -0.96 -3.42 3.84
N VAL A 302 -2.24 -3.02 3.87
CA VAL A 302 -2.80 -2.01 2.97
C VAL A 302 -2.31 -0.60 3.30
N MET A 303 -2.26 -0.22 4.58
CA MET A 303 -1.86 1.14 4.96
C MET A 303 -0.40 1.48 4.64
N PRO A 304 0.60 0.62 4.87
CA PRO A 304 1.95 0.85 4.38
C PRO A 304 2.02 1.03 2.86
N MET A 305 1.31 0.21 2.09
CA MET A 305 1.25 0.35 0.62
C MET A 305 0.68 1.71 0.20
N ARG A 306 -0.43 2.12 0.82
CA ARG A 306 -1.07 3.42 0.57
C ARG A 306 -0.17 4.59 0.96
N ALA A 307 0.52 4.50 2.11
CA ALA A 307 1.41 5.54 2.60
C ALA A 307 2.60 5.79 1.66
N VAL A 308 3.06 4.75 0.96
CA VAL A 308 4.09 4.87 -0.09
C VAL A 308 3.51 5.49 -1.36
N ALA A 309 2.30 5.08 -1.74
CA ALA A 309 1.66 5.51 -2.97
C ALA A 309 1.15 6.97 -2.91
N THR A 310 0.61 7.41 -1.77
CA THR A 310 -0.02 8.74 -1.63
C THR A 310 0.03 9.28 -0.20
N GLU A 311 -0.25 10.55 -0.04
CA GLU A 311 -0.48 11.17 1.27
C GLU A 311 -1.90 10.86 1.77
N ILE A 312 -1.97 10.10 2.86
CA ILE A 312 -3.24 9.72 3.47
C ILE A 312 -3.69 10.81 4.46
N PRO A 313 -4.98 11.18 4.48
CA PRO A 313 -5.50 12.13 5.47
C PRO A 313 -5.17 11.68 6.92
N PRO A 314 -4.66 12.58 7.79
CA PRO A 314 -4.26 12.20 9.16
C PRO A 314 -5.40 11.58 9.98
N LEU A 315 -6.63 12.05 9.78
CA LEU A 315 -7.82 11.52 10.45
C LEU A 315 -8.08 10.06 10.05
N GLU A 316 -7.91 9.72 8.77
CA GLU A 316 -8.07 8.35 8.27
C GLU A 316 -6.99 7.42 8.83
N THR A 317 -5.75 7.88 8.87
CA THR A 317 -4.65 7.14 9.48
C THR A 317 -4.88 6.91 10.97
N ALA A 318 -5.30 7.94 11.71
CA ALA A 318 -5.62 7.83 13.12
C ALA A 318 -6.79 6.86 13.39
N ALA A 319 -7.86 6.93 12.60
CA ALA A 319 -9.00 6.01 12.69
C ALA A 319 -8.59 4.56 12.45
N SER A 320 -7.77 4.32 11.41
CA SER A 320 -7.26 2.99 11.09
C SER A 320 -6.37 2.43 12.22
N ILE A 321 -5.47 3.24 12.78
CA ILE A 321 -4.62 2.85 13.93
C ILE A 321 -5.51 2.53 15.14
N ALA A 322 -6.51 3.36 15.45
CA ALA A 322 -7.41 3.11 16.57
C ALA A 322 -8.17 1.79 16.41
N LEU A 323 -8.72 1.52 15.22
CA LEU A 323 -9.39 0.26 14.92
C LEU A 323 -8.42 -0.93 14.99
N LEU A 324 -7.19 -0.76 14.52
CA LEU A 324 -6.16 -1.80 14.61
C LEU A 324 -5.80 -2.10 16.07
N ILE A 325 -5.65 -1.07 16.91
CA ILE A 325 -5.41 -1.25 18.37
C ILE A 325 -6.58 -2.00 19.02
N VAL A 326 -7.82 -1.63 18.73
CA VAL A 326 -8.99 -2.35 19.21
C VAL A 326 -8.96 -3.82 18.76
N GLY A 327 -8.62 -4.07 17.51
CA GLY A 327 -8.44 -5.41 16.95
C GLY A 327 -7.34 -6.19 17.68
N VAL A 328 -6.17 -5.56 17.92
CA VAL A 328 -5.06 -6.16 18.68
C VAL A 328 -5.50 -6.54 20.09
N LEU A 329 -6.14 -5.62 20.82
CA LEU A 329 -6.62 -5.89 22.18
C LEU A 329 -7.66 -7.00 22.20
N GLY A 330 -8.60 -7.00 21.26
CA GLY A 330 -9.61 -8.05 21.11
C GLY A 330 -8.99 -9.43 20.83
N ILE A 331 -8.01 -9.48 19.93
CA ILE A 331 -7.31 -10.73 19.59
C ILE A 331 -6.41 -11.18 20.75
N LEU A 332 -5.70 -10.30 21.43
CA LEU A 332 -4.88 -10.66 22.60
C LEU A 332 -5.76 -11.25 23.72
N TRP A 333 -6.93 -10.66 23.98
CA TRP A 333 -7.88 -11.18 24.94
C TRP A 333 -8.39 -12.56 24.54
N LEU A 334 -8.81 -12.73 23.29
CA LEU A 334 -9.29 -14.00 22.73
C LEU A 334 -8.19 -15.07 22.76
N ALA A 335 -7.01 -14.70 22.26
CA ALA A 335 -5.83 -15.57 22.21
C ALA A 335 -5.41 -16.01 23.62
N GLY A 336 -5.43 -15.11 24.61
CA GLY A 336 -5.13 -15.44 26.01
C GLY A 336 -6.06 -16.48 26.58
N LYS A 337 -7.37 -16.40 26.31
CA LYS A 337 -8.35 -17.41 26.73
C LYS A 337 -8.13 -18.77 26.06
N ILE A 338 -7.91 -18.78 24.73
CA ILE A 338 -7.66 -20.00 23.97
C ILE A 338 -6.33 -20.63 24.41
N TYR A 339 -5.28 -19.84 24.57
CA TYR A 339 -3.97 -20.29 24.98
C TYR A 339 -3.98 -20.95 26.38
N ARG A 340 -4.68 -20.32 27.35
CA ARG A 340 -4.79 -20.83 28.71
C ARG A 340 -5.33 -22.25 28.80
N VAL A 341 -6.36 -22.58 27.99
CA VAL A 341 -6.98 -23.90 27.98
C VAL A 341 -6.24 -24.82 26.99
N GLY A 342 -5.89 -24.30 25.82
CA GLY A 342 -5.28 -25.09 24.74
C GLY A 342 -3.91 -25.66 25.07
N ILE A 343 -3.07 -24.89 25.81
CA ILE A 343 -1.72 -25.34 26.16
C ILE A 343 -1.69 -26.54 27.09
N LEU A 344 -2.73 -26.68 27.95
CA LEU A 344 -2.88 -27.80 28.89
C LEU A 344 -3.68 -28.98 28.31
N SER A 345 -4.33 -28.78 27.16
CA SER A 345 -5.10 -29.84 26.51
C SER A 345 -4.19 -30.79 25.73
N THR A 346 -4.22 -32.06 26.09
CA THR A 346 -3.46 -33.14 25.43
C THR A 346 -4.41 -34.12 24.76
N GLY A 347 -4.10 -34.57 23.55
CA GLY A 347 -4.65 -35.79 22.93
C GLY A 347 -5.82 -35.66 21.97
N LYS A 348 -6.57 -34.52 21.87
CA LYS A 348 -7.64 -34.33 20.86
C LYS A 348 -7.72 -32.89 20.36
N LYS A 349 -7.98 -32.74 19.06
CA LYS A 349 -8.31 -31.43 18.48
C LYS A 349 -9.60 -30.89 19.13
N PRO A 350 -9.61 -29.65 19.63
CA PRO A 350 -10.85 -29.02 20.07
C PRO A 350 -11.79 -28.79 18.91
N THR A 351 -13.05 -29.15 19.07
CA THR A 351 -14.10 -28.79 18.12
C THR A 351 -14.44 -27.29 18.25
N LEU A 352 -15.04 -26.69 17.22
CA LEU A 352 -15.51 -25.29 17.28
C LEU A 352 -16.48 -25.05 18.44
N ARG A 353 -17.27 -26.06 18.81
CA ARG A 353 -18.17 -26.00 19.98
C ARG A 353 -17.40 -25.98 21.30
N GLU A 354 -16.30 -26.72 21.39
CA GLU A 354 -15.41 -26.71 22.55
C GLU A 354 -14.65 -25.39 22.68
N LEU A 355 -14.14 -24.84 21.59
CA LEU A 355 -13.57 -23.49 21.55
C LEU A 355 -14.60 -22.46 22.06
N GLY A 356 -15.86 -22.53 21.61
CA GLY A 356 -16.93 -21.66 22.10
C GLY A 356 -17.23 -21.82 23.59
N ARG A 357 -17.09 -23.03 24.15
CA ARG A 357 -17.20 -23.28 25.61
C ARG A 357 -16.01 -22.70 26.37
N TRP A 358 -14.79 -22.85 25.86
CA TRP A 358 -13.58 -22.28 26.47
C TRP A 358 -13.66 -20.75 26.61
N LEU A 359 -14.23 -20.09 25.60
CA LEU A 359 -14.46 -18.66 25.65
C LEU A 359 -15.43 -18.17 26.71
N ARG A 360 -16.38 -19.04 27.12
CA ARG A 360 -17.37 -18.74 28.18
C ARG A 360 -16.89 -19.13 29.57
N ALA A 361 -16.00 -20.10 29.68
CA ALA A 361 -15.54 -20.66 30.95
C ALA A 361 -14.24 -20.04 31.48
N ALA A 362 -13.50 -19.36 30.64
CA ALA A 362 -12.26 -18.63 30.95
C ALA A 362 -12.53 -17.12 31.06
#